data_4f4dc7dd002a693d2bf7a81ac7added1
#
_entry.id   4f4dc7dd002a693d2bf7a81ac7added1
#
_cell.length_a   1.000
_cell.length_b   1.000
_cell.length_c   1.000
_cell.angle_alpha   90.00
_cell.angle_beta   90.00
_cell.angle_gamma   90.00
#
_symmetry.space_group_name_H-M   'P 1'
#
loop_
_entity.id
_entity.type
_entity.pdbx_description
1 polymer ?
#
loop_
_entity_poly.entity_id
_entity_poly.type
_entity_poly.pdbx_seq_one_letter_code
_entity_poly.pdbx_strand_id
1 'polypeptide(L)' 'MASCDHLCNTEEQLRDLLAVINDHLKLHEPDEDAYSSLLAVAFHVNEALHELSYLLDQAEDAEAEHAQKEVGH' A
#
# COMPACT_ATOMS: atom_id res chain seq x y z
N MET A 1 13.31 -12.89 -5.59
CA MET A 1 12.78 -12.55 -4.99
C MET A 1 11.41 -12.65 -4.38
N ALA A 2 11.29 -13.59 -3.46
CA ALA A 2 10.06 -13.82 -2.75
C ALA A 2 9.59 -12.59 -1.97
N SER A 3 10.53 -11.80 -1.43
CA SER A 3 10.15 -10.64 -0.62
C SER A 3 9.47 -9.55 -1.44
N CYS A 4 9.92 -9.33 -2.68
CA CYS A 4 9.28 -8.35 -3.55
C CYS A 4 7.88 -8.79 -3.95
N ASP A 5 7.70 -10.07 -4.22
CA ASP A 5 6.39 -10.61 -4.56
C ASP A 5 5.42 -10.45 -3.40
N HIS A 6 5.88 -10.70 -2.18
CA HIS A 6 5.05 -10.53 -0.99
C HIS A 6 4.64 -9.07 -0.80
N LEU A 7 5.57 -8.14 -1.00
CA LEU A 7 5.28 -6.73 -0.85
C LEU A 7 4.29 -6.24 -1.90
N CYS A 8 4.48 -6.68 -3.16
CA CYS A 8 3.54 -6.33 -4.23
C CYS A 8 2.15 -6.87 -3.94
N ASN A 9 2.07 -8.11 -3.46
CA ASN A 9 0.81 -8.72 -3.12
C ASN A 9 0.13 -7.97 -1.98
N THR A 10 0.91 -7.55 -0.98
CA THR A 10 0.39 -6.77 0.15
C THR A 10 -0.13 -5.42 -0.34
N GLU A 11 0.57 -4.77 -1.27
CA GLU A 11 0.12 -3.51 -1.85
C GLU A 11 -1.23 -3.68 -2.53
N GLU A 12 -1.40 -4.73 -3.33
CA GLU A 12 -2.67 -5.02 -3.98
C GLU A 12 -3.79 -5.24 -2.97
N GLN A 13 -3.51 -6.00 -1.91
CA GLN A 13 -4.48 -6.25 -0.86
C GLN A 13 -4.91 -4.97 -0.17
N LEU A 14 -3.96 -4.07 0.09
CA LEU A 14 -4.27 -2.79 0.72
C LEU A 14 -5.12 -1.91 -0.20
N ARG A 15 -4.85 -1.92 -1.49
CA ARG A 15 -5.65 -1.17 -2.47
C ARG A 15 -7.07 -1.71 -2.52
N ASP A 16 -7.21 -3.03 -2.53
CA ASP A 16 -8.53 -3.66 -2.52
C ASP A 16 -9.29 -3.29 -1.25
N LEU A 17 -8.60 -3.33 -0.12
CA LEU A 17 -9.20 -2.97 1.16
C LEU A 17 -9.65 -1.50 1.15
N LEU A 18 -8.83 -0.62 0.60
CA LEU A 18 -9.18 0.79 0.51
C LEU A 18 -10.42 1.00 -0.35
N ALA A 19 -10.53 0.27 -1.46
CA ALA A 19 -11.70 0.35 -2.32
C ALA A 19 -12.96 -0.10 -1.58
N VAL A 20 -12.86 -1.19 -0.80
CA VAL A 20 -13.98 -1.67 0.00
C VAL A 20 -14.39 -0.64 1.04
N ILE A 21 -13.42 -0.02 1.71
CA ILE A 21 -13.69 1.01 2.71
C ILE A 21 -14.40 2.20 2.07
N ASN A 22 -13.93 2.64 0.91
CA ASN A 22 -14.56 3.75 0.18
C ASN A 22 -16.00 3.42 -0.19
N ASP A 23 -16.27 2.19 -0.61
CA ASP A 23 -17.63 1.76 -0.92
C ASP A 23 -18.51 1.81 0.33
N HIS A 24 -18.00 1.38 1.46
CA HIS A 24 -18.73 1.46 2.73
C HIS A 24 -19.01 2.90 3.14
N LEU A 25 -18.06 3.79 2.91
CA LEU A 25 -18.25 5.21 3.20
C LEU A 25 -19.46 5.78 2.46
N LYS A 26 -19.68 5.35 1.23
CA LYS A 26 -20.80 5.82 0.43
C LYS A 26 -22.15 5.38 0.99
N LEU A 27 -22.18 4.35 1.82
CA LEU A 27 -23.41 3.84 2.43
C LEU A 27 -23.79 4.60 3.70
N HIS A 28 -22.92 5.43 4.22
CA HIS A 28 -23.14 6.15 5.48
C HIS A 28 -23.24 7.65 5.26
N GLU A 29 -23.97 8.31 6.16
CA GLU A 29 -24.06 9.76 6.13
C GLU A 29 -22.82 10.37 6.79
N PRO A 30 -22.39 11.57 6.34
CA PRO A 30 -21.17 12.17 6.92
C PRO A 30 -21.24 12.47 8.41
N ASP A 31 -22.44 12.58 8.97
CA ASP A 31 -22.62 12.87 10.40
C ASP A 31 -22.68 11.61 11.26
N GLU A 32 -22.60 10.43 10.67
CA GLU A 32 -22.58 9.19 11.44
C GLU A 32 -21.19 8.93 12.01
N ASP A 33 -21.15 8.36 13.21
CA ASP A 33 -19.90 7.97 13.85
C ASP A 33 -19.13 6.96 12.99
N ALA A 34 -19.88 6.04 12.36
CA ALA A 34 -19.28 5.03 11.49
C ALA A 34 -18.55 5.66 10.33
N TYR A 35 -19.08 6.76 9.78
CA TYR A 35 -18.44 7.47 8.67
C TYR A 35 -17.07 8.01 9.09
N SER A 36 -17.00 8.67 10.26
CA SER A 36 -15.74 9.19 10.78
C SER A 36 -14.72 8.09 11.01
N SER A 37 -15.16 6.97 11.59
CA SER A 37 -14.29 5.83 11.84
C SER A 37 -13.77 5.22 10.55
N LEU A 38 -14.64 5.04 9.56
CA LEU A 38 -14.24 4.50 8.27
C LEU A 38 -13.28 5.44 7.53
N LEU A 39 -13.53 6.73 7.64
CA LEU A 39 -12.67 7.73 7.03
C LEU A 39 -11.27 7.68 7.64
N ALA A 40 -11.18 7.52 8.96
CA ALA A 40 -9.90 7.39 9.65
C ALA A 40 -9.16 6.12 9.20
N VAL A 41 -9.88 5.01 9.09
CA VAL A 41 -9.29 3.76 8.60
C VAL A 41 -8.79 3.92 7.17
N ALA A 42 -9.58 4.55 6.31
CA ALA A 42 -9.18 4.80 4.92
C ALA A 42 -7.91 5.64 4.85
N PHE A 43 -7.82 6.65 5.70
CA PHE A 43 -6.63 7.51 5.77
C PHE A 43 -5.40 6.70 6.17
N HIS A 44 -5.52 5.86 7.19
CA HIS A 44 -4.41 5.04 7.65
C HIS A 44 -3.97 4.01 6.60
N VAL A 45 -4.94 3.40 5.92
CA VAL A 45 -4.63 2.45 4.85
C VAL A 45 -3.92 3.17 3.70
N ASN A 46 -4.37 4.37 3.36
CA ASN A 46 -3.73 5.16 2.30
C ASN A 46 -2.29 5.51 2.67
N GLU A 47 -2.05 5.90 3.91
CA GLU A 47 -0.69 6.17 4.39
C GLU A 47 0.18 4.92 4.32
N ALA A 48 -0.38 3.79 4.72
CA ALA A 48 0.34 2.51 4.65
C ALA A 48 0.71 2.17 3.21
N LEU A 49 -0.20 2.43 2.27
CA LEU A 49 0.07 2.23 0.85
C LEU A 49 1.22 3.09 0.36
N HIS A 50 1.24 4.36 0.76
CA HIS A 50 2.33 5.26 0.38
C HIS A 50 3.68 4.78 0.91
N GLU A 51 3.71 4.37 2.17
CA GLU A 51 4.94 3.84 2.77
C GLU A 51 5.38 2.55 2.08
N LEU A 52 4.44 1.68 1.79
CA LEU A 52 4.74 0.42 1.12
C LEU A 52 5.27 0.65 -0.28
N SER A 53 4.67 1.58 -1.03
CA SER A 53 5.16 1.96 -2.36
C SER A 53 6.59 2.48 -2.29
N TYR A 54 6.89 3.27 -1.28
CA TYR A 54 8.24 3.79 -1.08
C TYR A 54 9.23 2.65 -0.81
N LEU A 55 8.85 1.70 0.03
CA LEU A 55 9.68 0.54 0.31
C LEU A 55 9.91 -0.31 -0.93
N LEU A 56 8.88 -0.48 -1.73
CA LEU A 56 9.00 -1.23 -2.99
C LEU A 56 9.97 -0.56 -3.95
N ASP A 57 9.89 0.76 -4.07
CA ASP A 57 10.82 1.51 -4.90
C ASP A 57 12.25 1.33 -4.42
N GLN A 58 12.47 1.40 -3.11
CA GLN A 58 13.79 1.21 -2.54
C GLN A 58 14.30 -0.19 -2.77
N ALA A 59 13.45 -1.19 -2.64
CA ALA A 59 13.83 -2.57 -2.86
C ALA A 59 14.23 -2.81 -4.31
N GLU A 60 13.49 -2.22 -5.26
CA GLU A 60 13.81 -2.32 -6.67
C GLU A 60 15.14 -1.66 -6.98
N ASP A 61 15.38 -0.47 -6.43
CA ASP A 61 16.64 0.24 -6.61
C ASP A 61 17.81 -0.56 -6.03
N ALA A 62 17.62 -1.14 -4.86
CA ALA A 62 18.66 -1.94 -4.22
C ALA A 62 19.00 -3.19 -5.05
N GLU A 63 17.99 -3.84 -5.60
CA GLU A 63 18.19 -5.00 -6.45
C GLU A 63 18.91 -4.61 -7.74
N ALA A 64 18.54 -3.48 -8.34
CA ALA A 64 19.18 -2.99 -9.54
C ALA A 64 20.66 -2.65 -9.30
N GLU A 65 20.95 -1.99 -8.18
CA GLU A 65 22.31 -1.65 -7.81
C GLU A 65 23.14 -2.90 -7.57
N HIS A 66 22.55 -3.87 -6.88
CA HIS A 66 23.24 -5.12 -6.59
C HIS A 66 23.54 -5.88 -7.88
N ALA A 67 22.59 -5.94 -8.79
CA ALA A 67 22.80 -6.60 -10.08
C ALA A 67 23.88 -5.90 -10.90
N GLN A 68 23.89 -4.57 -10.89
CA GLN A 68 24.91 -3.81 -11.60
C GLN A 68 26.31 -4.07 -11.04
N LYS A 69 26.42 -4.15 -9.73
CA LYS A 69 27.70 -4.45 -9.08
C LYS A 69 28.23 -5.83 -9.49
N GLU A 70 27.34 -6.80 -9.54
CA GLU A 70 27.73 -8.14 -9.94
C GLU A 70 28.20 -8.19 -11.39
N VAL A 71 27.49 -7.48 -12.27
CA VAL A 71 27.84 -7.43 -13.68
C VAL A 71 29.15 -6.65 -13.89
N GLY A 72 29.38 -5.65 -13.05
CA GLY A 72 30.56 -4.82 -13.14
C GLY A 72 31.87 -5.52 -12.84
N HIS A 73 31.81 -6.69 -12.27
CA HIS A 73 33.00 -7.49 -12.00
C HIS A 73 33.27 -8.45 -13.11
#